data_a37fe17649488459bbbf41898be036b7
#
_entry.id   a37fe17649488459bbbf41898be036b7
#
_cell.length_a   1.000
_cell.length_b   1.000
_cell.length_c   1.000
_cell.angle_alpha   90.00
_cell.angle_beta   90.00
_cell.angle_gamma   90.00
#
_symmetry.space_group_name_H-M   'P 1'
#
loop_
_entity.id
_entity.type
_entity.pdbx_description
1 polymer ?
#
loop_
_entity_poly.entity_id
_entity_poly.type
_entity_poly.pdbx_seq_one_letter_code
_entity_poly.pdbx_strand_id
1 'polypeptide(L)'
;AGFARANNAGIRAATGDIILLLNPDTLVEDNAIAECAARLRSSEYVAAGVQLLNPDRSPQITGNYFMTGGLNHLMALPAVGRLIRWLGYRLKVKKTNVAQAEGLVEVDWINGAFLMVKRAAIDKAGLLDEDFFLYAEEIEWCSRLHRIGKLCVYGDLHTLHLQGESANDAFGSSGKGYYDLSDRKGYQIMLSGLVRIRKQFGAGWFLFHLAAYLFTIPAYLIAIIIRTLFLQTGRKGEWADWWGFSVNVIRVCGFVPAILSRKPHFYKVL
;
A
#
# COMPACT_ATOMS: atom_id res chain seq x y z
N ALA A 1 4.86 0.96 -18.06
CA ALA A 1 5.69 -0.15 -17.53
C ALA A 1 5.16 -0.64 -16.18
N GLY A 2 4.62 0.24 -15.35
CA GLY A 2 4.29 -0.02 -13.96
C GLY A 2 5.49 0.18 -13.02
N PHE A 3 5.21 0.39 -11.72
CA PHE A 3 6.22 0.75 -10.73
C PHE A 3 7.31 -0.32 -10.56
N ALA A 4 6.92 -1.58 -10.36
CA ALA A 4 7.88 -2.67 -10.15
C ALA A 4 8.84 -2.85 -11.33
N ARG A 5 8.32 -2.88 -12.57
CA ARG A 5 9.14 -3.08 -13.78
C ARG A 5 10.09 -1.92 -14.03
N ALA A 6 9.61 -0.68 -13.83
CA ALA A 6 10.45 0.51 -14.01
C ALA A 6 11.59 0.54 -12.98
N ASN A 7 11.29 0.33 -11.70
CA ASN A 7 12.30 0.28 -10.66
C ASN A 7 13.28 -0.90 -10.86
N ASN A 8 12.80 -2.07 -11.26
CA ASN A 8 13.68 -3.20 -11.55
C ASN A 8 14.67 -2.92 -12.68
N ALA A 9 14.23 -2.21 -13.73
CA ALA A 9 15.14 -1.77 -14.79
C ALA A 9 16.24 -0.84 -14.23
N GLY A 10 15.85 0.12 -13.38
CA GLY A 10 16.80 0.99 -12.69
C GLY A 10 17.77 0.23 -11.77
N ILE A 11 17.25 -0.71 -10.97
CA ILE A 11 18.06 -1.54 -10.06
C ILE A 11 19.11 -2.36 -10.83
N ARG A 12 18.72 -2.94 -11.99
CA ARG A 12 19.66 -3.71 -12.86
C ARG A 12 20.74 -2.84 -13.46
N ALA A 13 20.43 -1.59 -13.79
CA ALA A 13 21.39 -0.64 -14.37
C ALA A 13 22.29 0.01 -13.31
N ALA A 14 21.85 0.12 -12.08
CA ALA A 14 22.59 0.74 -11.01
C ALA A 14 23.79 -0.12 -10.57
N THR A 15 24.91 0.52 -10.21
CA THR A 15 26.14 -0.14 -9.74
C THR A 15 26.45 0.10 -8.26
N GLY A 16 25.71 0.99 -7.61
CA GLY A 16 25.91 1.35 -6.21
C GLY A 16 25.59 0.20 -5.23
N ASP A 17 26.19 0.25 -4.05
CA ASP A 17 25.97 -0.67 -2.92
C ASP A 17 24.66 -0.41 -2.14
N ILE A 18 24.09 0.78 -2.34
CA ILE A 18 22.78 1.19 -1.82
C ILE A 18 21.92 1.67 -2.98
N ILE A 19 20.69 1.19 -3.03
CA ILE A 19 19.70 1.55 -4.04
C ILE A 19 18.61 2.38 -3.38
N LEU A 20 18.26 3.52 -3.98
CA LEU A 20 17.13 4.34 -3.57
C LEU A 20 16.00 4.22 -4.60
N LEU A 21 14.83 3.80 -4.16
CA LEU A 21 13.58 4.04 -4.86
C LEU A 21 13.04 5.38 -4.39
N LEU A 22 12.83 6.31 -5.32
CA LEU A 22 12.35 7.67 -5.06
C LEU A 22 11.24 8.00 -6.04
N ASN A 23 10.07 8.35 -5.54
CA ASN A 23 8.96 8.77 -6.38
C ASN A 23 9.24 10.12 -7.07
N PRO A 24 8.76 10.34 -8.30
CA PRO A 24 8.98 11.58 -9.03
C PRO A 24 8.27 12.80 -8.41
N ASP A 25 7.28 12.58 -7.54
CA ASP A 25 6.55 13.59 -6.77
C ASP A 25 7.12 13.78 -5.35
N THR A 26 8.41 13.48 -5.17
CA THR A 26 9.15 13.64 -3.91
C THR A 26 10.15 14.79 -4.02
N LEU A 27 10.11 15.74 -3.08
CA LEU A 27 11.04 16.87 -3.01
C LEU A 27 12.00 16.67 -1.84
N VAL A 28 13.28 16.58 -2.16
CA VAL A 28 14.37 16.49 -1.18
C VAL A 28 14.94 17.88 -0.96
N GLU A 29 14.69 18.46 0.19
CA GLU A 29 15.06 19.86 0.51
C GLU A 29 16.42 19.98 1.22
N ASP A 30 16.89 18.91 1.81
CA ASP A 30 18.12 18.85 2.59
C ASP A 30 19.02 17.67 2.19
N ASN A 31 19.98 17.32 3.04
CA ASN A 31 20.90 16.21 2.78
C ASN A 31 20.35 14.82 3.13
N ALA A 32 19.00 14.64 3.23
CA ALA A 32 18.38 13.41 3.71
C ALA A 32 18.82 12.15 2.94
N ILE A 33 19.05 12.25 1.63
CA ILE A 33 19.51 11.11 0.82
C ILE A 33 20.91 10.65 1.26
N ALA A 34 21.86 11.57 1.33
CA ALA A 34 23.24 11.22 1.66
C ALA A 34 23.37 10.76 3.12
N GLU A 35 22.67 11.41 4.04
CA GLU A 35 22.66 11.06 5.45
C GLU A 35 21.98 9.69 5.69
N CYS A 36 20.83 9.44 5.07
CA CYS A 36 20.16 8.13 5.13
C CYS A 36 21.07 7.02 4.58
N ALA A 37 21.75 7.26 3.45
CA ALA A 37 22.67 6.30 2.87
C ALA A 37 23.87 6.02 3.78
N ALA A 38 24.45 7.05 4.39
CA ALA A 38 25.57 6.91 5.32
C ALA A 38 25.18 6.08 6.55
N ARG A 39 24.04 6.42 7.18
CA ARG A 39 23.52 5.69 8.34
C ARG A 39 23.15 4.24 7.99
N LEU A 40 22.46 4.02 6.87
CA LEU A 40 22.09 2.66 6.43
C LEU A 40 23.34 1.82 6.19
N ARG A 41 24.39 2.38 5.53
CA ARG A 41 25.63 1.66 5.25
C ARG A 41 26.31 1.13 6.51
N SER A 42 26.35 1.93 7.58
CA SER A 42 27.00 1.59 8.86
C SER A 42 26.11 0.82 9.83
N SER A 43 24.82 0.63 9.54
CA SER A 43 23.85 -0.02 10.42
C SER A 43 23.71 -1.52 10.12
N GLU A 44 23.01 -2.22 11.03
CA GLU A 44 22.54 -3.61 10.83
C GLU A 44 21.32 -3.74 9.92
N TYR A 45 20.62 -2.61 9.65
CA TYR A 45 19.39 -2.60 8.84
C TYR A 45 19.69 -2.93 7.38
N VAL A 46 18.76 -3.60 6.73
CA VAL A 46 18.86 -3.96 5.30
C VAL A 46 18.15 -2.95 4.40
N ALA A 47 17.20 -2.20 4.93
CA ALA A 47 16.50 -1.14 4.26
C ALA A 47 16.14 -0.01 5.23
N ALA A 48 16.06 1.23 4.71
CA ALA A 48 15.69 2.40 5.48
C ALA A 48 14.79 3.35 4.68
N GLY A 49 13.89 4.01 5.39
CA GLY A 49 13.12 5.17 4.92
C GLY A 49 13.44 6.41 5.76
N VAL A 50 12.89 7.54 5.34
CA VAL A 50 12.90 8.81 6.09
C VAL A 50 11.45 9.22 6.37
N GLN A 51 11.21 10.13 7.32
CA GLN A 51 9.86 10.64 7.55
C GLN A 51 9.36 11.42 6.33
N LEU A 52 8.31 10.93 5.70
CA LEU A 52 7.62 11.66 4.63
C LEU A 52 6.72 12.73 5.23
N LEU A 53 6.69 13.89 4.59
CA LEU A 53 5.85 15.02 4.96
C LEU A 53 4.93 15.42 3.81
N ASN A 54 3.74 15.89 4.14
CA ASN A 54 2.85 16.58 3.21
C ASN A 54 3.39 17.97 2.85
N PRO A 55 2.87 18.65 1.81
CA PRO A 55 3.25 20.03 1.49
C PRO A 55 3.06 21.03 2.63
N ASP A 56 2.08 20.79 3.52
CA ASP A 56 1.85 21.58 4.74
C ASP A 56 2.76 21.17 5.91
N ARG A 57 3.74 20.31 5.67
CA ARG A 57 4.69 19.73 6.62
C ARG A 57 4.07 18.83 7.69
N SER A 58 2.80 18.48 7.58
CA SER A 58 2.22 17.44 8.41
C SER A 58 2.80 16.06 8.05
N PRO A 59 2.99 15.14 9.03
CA PRO A 59 3.61 13.86 8.77
C PRO A 59 2.72 12.95 7.93
N GLN A 60 3.34 12.22 6.99
CA GLN A 60 2.72 11.10 6.27
C GLN A 60 3.15 9.76 6.89
N ILE A 61 2.32 8.73 6.70
CA ILE A 61 2.68 7.37 7.10
C ILE A 61 3.82 6.89 6.22
N THR A 62 5.01 6.78 6.80
CA THR A 62 6.21 6.31 6.11
C THR A 62 6.47 4.83 6.35
N GLY A 63 6.13 4.32 7.52
CA GLY A 63 6.36 2.95 7.93
C GLY A 63 5.13 2.30 8.55
N ASN A 64 5.14 0.99 8.62
CA ASN A 64 4.06 0.21 9.21
C ASN A 64 4.62 -1.08 9.82
N TYR A 65 3.93 -1.59 10.83
CA TYR A 65 4.18 -2.91 11.37
C TYR A 65 3.43 -3.97 10.56
N PHE A 66 4.00 -5.17 10.52
CA PHE A 66 3.48 -6.26 9.71
C PHE A 66 2.07 -6.69 10.16
N MET A 67 1.21 -6.99 9.18
CA MET A 67 -0.18 -7.35 9.43
C MET A 67 -0.43 -8.78 8.97
N THR A 68 -0.81 -9.64 9.91
CA THR A 68 -1.13 -11.03 9.63
C THR A 68 -2.33 -11.13 8.68
N GLY A 69 -2.15 -11.89 7.59
CA GLY A 69 -3.20 -12.13 6.60
C GLY A 69 -3.71 -10.91 5.86
N GLY A 70 -3.07 -9.75 6.01
CA GLY A 70 -3.46 -8.52 5.33
C GLY A 70 -4.78 -7.92 5.83
N LEU A 71 -5.18 -8.15 7.09
CA LEU A 71 -6.46 -7.69 7.66
C LEU A 71 -6.69 -6.18 7.53
N ASN A 72 -5.64 -5.37 7.45
CA ASN A 72 -5.77 -3.92 7.24
C ASN A 72 -6.41 -3.57 5.90
N HIS A 73 -6.36 -4.42 4.89
CA HIS A 73 -7.10 -4.20 3.65
C HIS A 73 -8.62 -4.20 3.86
N LEU A 74 -9.12 -4.92 4.86
CA LEU A 74 -10.54 -4.91 5.21
C LEU A 74 -11.01 -3.57 5.78
N MET A 75 -10.08 -2.76 6.33
CA MET A 75 -10.41 -1.42 6.84
C MET A 75 -10.76 -0.42 5.73
N ALA A 76 -10.39 -0.69 4.49
CA ALA A 76 -10.77 0.11 3.32
C ALA A 76 -12.19 -0.20 2.84
N LEU A 77 -12.78 -1.34 3.25
CA LEU A 77 -14.10 -1.76 2.79
C LEU A 77 -15.20 -0.80 3.26
N PRO A 78 -16.09 -0.35 2.37
CA PRO A 78 -17.24 0.48 2.74
C PRO A 78 -18.10 -0.21 3.81
N ALA A 79 -18.66 0.53 4.74
CA ALA A 79 -19.44 0.05 5.88
C ALA A 79 -18.70 -0.93 6.81
N VAL A 80 -18.22 -2.07 6.28
CA VAL A 80 -17.49 -3.11 7.03
C VAL A 80 -16.22 -2.56 7.67
N GLY A 81 -15.44 -1.76 6.95
CA GLY A 81 -14.22 -1.15 7.49
C GLY A 81 -14.49 -0.20 8.67
N ARG A 82 -15.64 0.47 8.69
CA ARG A 82 -16.05 1.30 9.86
C ARG A 82 -16.33 0.43 11.08
N LEU A 83 -17.00 -0.69 10.90
CA LEU A 83 -17.28 -1.65 11.98
C LEU A 83 -15.98 -2.25 12.52
N ILE A 84 -15.04 -2.65 11.63
CA ILE A 84 -13.74 -3.20 12.01
C ILE A 84 -12.94 -2.17 12.82
N ARG A 85 -12.89 -0.91 12.39
CA ARG A 85 -12.21 0.17 13.14
C ARG A 85 -12.86 0.40 14.50
N TRP A 86 -14.19 0.43 14.56
CA TRP A 86 -14.91 0.59 15.83
C TRP A 86 -14.61 -0.55 16.81
N LEU A 87 -14.62 -1.81 16.34
CA LEU A 87 -14.22 -2.97 17.14
C LEU A 87 -12.77 -2.86 17.59
N GLY A 88 -11.86 -2.48 16.69
CA GLY A 88 -10.45 -2.26 17.01
C GLY A 88 -10.25 -1.24 18.13
N TYR A 89 -10.97 -0.12 18.08
CA TYR A 89 -10.96 0.88 19.18
C TYR A 89 -11.48 0.31 20.50
N ARG A 90 -12.60 -0.43 20.45
CA ARG A 90 -13.17 -1.08 21.65
C ARG A 90 -12.22 -2.10 22.28
N LEU A 91 -11.53 -2.86 21.45
CA LEU A 91 -10.56 -3.89 21.86
C LEU A 91 -9.16 -3.32 22.14
N LYS A 92 -8.98 -1.99 22.05
CA LYS A 92 -7.69 -1.30 22.25
C LYS A 92 -6.56 -1.88 21.38
N VAL A 93 -6.89 -2.30 20.16
CA VAL A 93 -5.89 -2.82 19.21
C VAL A 93 -4.90 -1.70 18.86
N LYS A 94 -3.60 -1.97 19.02
CA LYS A 94 -2.54 -1.02 18.69
C LYS A 94 -2.57 -0.70 17.19
N LYS A 95 -2.47 0.59 16.85
CA LYS A 95 -2.33 1.01 15.45
C LYS A 95 -1.04 0.44 14.88
N THR A 96 -1.12 -0.05 13.65
CA THR A 96 0.05 -0.62 12.95
C THR A 96 0.86 0.46 12.23
N ASN A 97 0.25 1.60 11.91
CA ASN A 97 0.91 2.69 11.20
C ASN A 97 1.83 3.47 12.14
N VAL A 98 3.02 3.78 11.66
CA VAL A 98 3.89 4.81 12.22
C VAL A 98 3.40 6.14 11.63
N ALA A 99 2.57 6.85 12.38
CA ALA A 99 1.99 8.12 11.92
C ALA A 99 3.05 9.22 11.80
N GLN A 100 3.96 9.24 12.78
CA GLN A 100 5.15 10.11 12.81
C GLN A 100 6.27 9.29 13.45
N ALA A 101 7.40 9.21 12.77
CA ALA A 101 8.60 8.62 13.34
C ALA A 101 9.37 9.69 14.12
N GLU A 102 9.74 9.38 15.36
CA GLU A 102 10.65 10.19 16.16
C GLU A 102 11.95 9.42 16.34
N GLY A 103 13.06 9.97 15.81
CA GLY A 103 14.34 9.28 15.79
C GLY A 103 14.31 8.00 14.93
N LEU A 104 15.00 6.95 15.40
CA LEU A 104 15.04 5.67 14.71
C LEU A 104 13.85 4.79 15.12
N VAL A 105 13.05 4.35 14.15
CA VAL A 105 11.91 3.45 14.38
C VAL A 105 12.05 2.19 13.53
N GLU A 106 12.12 1.01 14.15
CA GLU A 106 12.04 -0.27 13.42
C GLU A 106 10.63 -0.48 12.88
N VAL A 107 10.54 -0.92 11.61
CA VAL A 107 9.27 -1.15 10.92
C VAL A 107 9.36 -2.44 10.09
N ASP A 108 8.20 -2.98 9.71
CA ASP A 108 8.15 -4.16 8.84
C ASP A 108 7.93 -3.81 7.36
N TRP A 109 7.52 -2.57 7.10
CA TRP A 109 7.28 -2.05 5.77
C TRP A 109 7.59 -0.55 5.72
N ILE A 110 8.14 -0.09 4.60
CA ILE A 110 8.49 1.29 4.30
C ILE A 110 7.76 1.72 3.03
N ASN A 111 7.26 2.95 2.99
CA ASN A 111 6.59 3.53 1.83
C ASN A 111 7.55 3.64 0.64
N GLY A 112 7.10 3.21 -0.55
CA GLY A 112 7.89 3.23 -1.77
C GLY A 112 8.25 4.61 -2.30
N ALA A 113 7.68 5.69 -1.74
CA ALA A 113 8.03 7.06 -2.11
C ALA A 113 9.49 7.42 -1.77
N PHE A 114 10.03 6.84 -0.67
CA PHE A 114 11.44 6.90 -0.32
C PHE A 114 11.82 5.59 0.37
N LEU A 115 12.47 4.70 -0.38
CA LEU A 115 12.89 3.41 0.14
C LEU A 115 14.34 3.12 -0.29
N MET A 116 15.27 3.18 0.66
CA MET A 116 16.66 2.76 0.47
C MET A 116 16.84 1.31 0.85
N VAL A 117 17.61 0.56 0.04
CA VAL A 117 17.88 -0.87 0.26
C VAL A 117 19.34 -1.18 -0.05
N LYS A 118 19.99 -1.95 0.82
CA LYS A 118 21.33 -2.47 0.55
C LYS A 118 21.27 -3.48 -0.61
N ARG A 119 22.18 -3.36 -1.57
CA ARG A 119 22.27 -4.29 -2.71
C ARG A 119 22.39 -5.74 -2.26
N ALA A 120 23.20 -6.03 -1.26
CA ALA A 120 23.35 -7.37 -0.70
C ALA A 120 22.03 -7.97 -0.17
N ALA A 121 21.08 -7.13 0.25
CA ALA A 121 19.75 -7.58 0.63
C ALA A 121 18.87 -7.84 -0.60
N ILE A 122 18.99 -6.99 -1.64
CA ILE A 122 18.29 -7.19 -2.92
C ILE A 122 18.74 -8.51 -3.57
N ASP A 123 20.03 -8.80 -3.56
CA ASP A 123 20.60 -10.03 -4.14
C ASP A 123 20.02 -11.29 -3.48
N LYS A 124 19.68 -11.22 -2.19
CA LYS A 124 19.07 -12.32 -1.43
C LYS A 124 17.55 -12.35 -1.53
N ALA A 125 16.89 -11.19 -1.44
CA ALA A 125 15.43 -11.09 -1.45
C ALA A 125 14.85 -11.14 -2.87
N GLY A 126 15.65 -10.86 -3.89
CA GLY A 126 15.23 -10.66 -5.27
C GLY A 126 14.66 -9.25 -5.51
N LEU A 127 14.37 -8.96 -6.77
CA LEU A 127 13.79 -7.71 -7.25
C LEU A 127 12.31 -7.58 -6.84
N LEU A 128 11.70 -6.41 -7.12
CA LEU A 128 10.25 -6.24 -6.98
C LEU A 128 9.51 -7.24 -7.87
N ASP A 129 8.35 -7.68 -7.43
CA ASP A 129 7.53 -8.64 -8.19
C ASP A 129 6.84 -7.92 -9.37
N GLU A 130 7.21 -8.30 -10.60
CA GLU A 130 6.78 -7.66 -11.84
C GLU A 130 5.32 -8.02 -12.24
N ASP A 131 4.65 -8.87 -11.47
CA ASP A 131 3.21 -9.10 -11.64
C ASP A 131 2.40 -7.86 -11.22
N PHE A 132 2.91 -7.07 -10.27
CA PHE A 132 2.26 -5.82 -9.86
C PHE A 132 2.46 -4.72 -10.90
N PHE A 133 1.35 -4.06 -11.26
CA PHE A 133 1.41 -2.83 -12.05
C PHE A 133 1.67 -1.61 -11.19
N LEU A 134 0.86 -1.44 -10.13
CA LEU A 134 0.94 -0.35 -9.16
C LEU A 134 0.22 -0.76 -7.87
N TYR A 135 0.71 -0.29 -6.72
CA TYR A 135 0.26 -0.56 -5.35
C TYR A 135 0.58 -1.96 -4.83
N ALA A 136 0.97 -2.04 -3.59
CA ALA A 136 1.31 -3.22 -2.81
C ALA A 136 2.62 -3.95 -3.20
N GLU A 137 3.29 -3.58 -4.28
CA GLU A 137 4.59 -4.15 -4.68
C GLU A 137 5.69 -3.89 -3.66
N GLU A 138 5.75 -2.68 -3.10
CA GLU A 138 6.71 -2.32 -2.07
C GLU A 138 6.43 -3.05 -0.75
N ILE A 139 5.15 -3.28 -0.43
CA ILE A 139 4.76 -4.02 0.78
C ILE A 139 5.16 -5.49 0.65
N GLU A 140 4.93 -6.09 -0.51
CA GLU A 140 5.34 -7.45 -0.81
C GLU A 140 6.87 -7.57 -0.76
N TRP A 141 7.58 -6.61 -1.36
CA TRP A 141 9.03 -6.59 -1.35
C TRP A 141 9.62 -6.41 0.04
N CYS A 142 9.10 -5.47 0.84
CA CYS A 142 9.47 -5.30 2.24
C CYS A 142 9.28 -6.58 3.04
N SER A 143 8.24 -7.38 2.77
CA SER A 143 8.04 -8.66 3.45
C SER A 143 9.14 -9.68 3.13
N ARG A 144 9.73 -9.64 1.92
CA ARG A 144 10.88 -10.47 1.57
C ARG A 144 12.17 -9.92 2.17
N LEU A 145 12.37 -8.61 2.12
CA LEU A 145 13.53 -7.93 2.75
C LEU A 145 13.56 -8.17 4.26
N HIS A 146 12.40 -8.12 4.93
CA HIS A 146 12.28 -8.35 6.37
C HIS A 146 12.73 -9.76 6.80
N ARG A 147 12.65 -10.75 5.92
CA ARG A 147 13.21 -12.10 6.17
C ARG A 147 14.73 -12.14 6.09
N ILE A 148 15.35 -11.15 5.46
CA ILE A 148 16.81 -11.02 5.32
C ILE A 148 17.39 -10.22 6.50
N GLY A 149 16.65 -9.22 6.99
CA GLY A 149 17.08 -8.39 8.10
C GLY A 149 16.03 -7.33 8.45
N LYS A 150 16.34 -6.51 9.44
CA LYS A 150 15.44 -5.47 9.94
C LYS A 150 15.36 -4.27 8.99
N LEU A 151 14.21 -3.58 9.00
CA LEU A 151 13.97 -2.34 8.29
C LEU A 151 13.74 -1.22 9.32
N CYS A 152 14.09 0.03 8.95
CA CYS A 152 13.88 1.18 9.84
C CYS A 152 13.42 2.43 9.09
N VAL A 153 12.94 3.39 9.86
CA VAL A 153 12.68 4.77 9.43
C VAL A 153 13.53 5.69 10.31
N TYR A 154 14.31 6.57 9.67
CA TYR A 154 15.00 7.67 10.34
C TYR A 154 14.06 8.86 10.41
N GLY A 155 13.39 9.05 11.55
CA GLY A 155 12.36 10.07 11.74
C GLY A 155 12.89 11.49 11.85
N ASP A 156 14.19 11.66 12.09
CA ASP A 156 14.89 12.96 12.10
C ASP A 156 15.33 13.43 10.70
N LEU A 157 15.23 12.56 9.69
CA LEU A 157 15.41 12.89 8.28
C LEU A 157 14.05 13.03 7.59
N HIS A 158 13.87 14.04 6.75
CA HIS A 158 12.59 14.37 6.17
C HIS A 158 12.65 14.52 4.66
N THR A 159 11.53 14.27 4.00
CA THR A 159 11.36 14.50 2.56
C THR A 159 9.88 14.83 2.30
N LEU A 160 9.61 15.86 1.49
CA LEU A 160 8.25 16.18 1.06
C LEU A 160 7.79 15.20 -0.02
N HIS A 161 6.55 14.69 0.12
CA HIS A 161 5.94 13.84 -0.88
C HIS A 161 4.55 14.38 -1.22
N LEU A 162 4.35 14.80 -2.49
CA LEU A 162 3.15 15.48 -2.95
C LEU A 162 1.92 14.56 -3.07
N GLN A 163 2.10 13.29 -2.83
CA GLN A 163 1.11 12.24 -2.63
C GLN A 163 0.10 12.03 -3.77
N GLY A 164 0.49 11.21 -4.73
CA GLY A 164 -0.45 10.58 -5.66
C GLY A 164 -0.90 11.43 -6.83
N GLU A 165 -0.29 12.58 -7.08
CA GLU A 165 -0.60 13.38 -8.28
C GLU A 165 -0.41 12.55 -9.55
N SER A 166 0.76 11.92 -9.72
CA SER A 166 1.06 11.06 -10.88
C SER A 166 0.09 9.89 -11.05
N ALA A 167 -0.34 9.28 -9.93
CA ALA A 167 -1.29 8.18 -9.97
C ALA A 167 -2.72 8.67 -10.23
N ASN A 168 -3.13 9.79 -9.61
CA ASN A 168 -4.45 10.37 -9.86
C ASN A 168 -4.61 10.76 -11.33
N ASP A 169 -3.61 11.38 -11.94
CA ASP A 169 -3.60 11.74 -13.36
C ASP A 169 -3.68 10.48 -14.25
N ALA A 170 -2.86 9.46 -13.96
CA ALA A 170 -2.83 8.23 -14.76
C ALA A 170 -4.17 7.47 -14.74
N PHE A 171 -4.92 7.52 -13.63
CA PHE A 171 -6.22 6.84 -13.49
C PHE A 171 -7.43 7.74 -13.73
N GLY A 172 -7.23 9.06 -13.92
CA GLY A 172 -8.33 10.05 -13.97
C GLY A 172 -9.13 10.06 -12.66
N SER A 173 -8.45 9.84 -11.51
CA SER A 173 -9.07 9.73 -10.19
C SER A 173 -9.33 11.12 -9.61
N SER A 174 -10.43 11.25 -8.85
CA SER A 174 -10.77 12.48 -8.12
C SER A 174 -9.87 12.76 -6.91
N GLY A 175 -8.85 11.92 -6.66
CA GLY A 175 -7.93 12.11 -5.54
C GLY A 175 -8.52 11.84 -4.15
N LYS A 176 -9.67 11.15 -4.02
CA LYS A 176 -10.32 10.84 -2.72
C LYS A 176 -9.50 9.91 -1.79
N GLY A 177 -8.25 9.65 -2.14
CA GLY A 177 -7.31 8.89 -1.33
C GLY A 177 -7.34 7.39 -1.59
N TYR A 178 -6.50 6.69 -0.80
CA TYR A 178 -6.28 5.23 -0.93
C TYR A 178 -7.52 4.39 -0.59
N TYR A 179 -8.47 4.93 0.16
CA TYR A 179 -9.66 4.21 0.61
C TYR A 179 -10.85 4.31 -0.33
N ASP A 180 -10.76 5.06 -1.43
CA ASP A 180 -11.80 5.07 -2.46
C ASP A 180 -11.62 3.87 -3.38
N LEU A 181 -12.49 2.88 -3.21
CA LEU A 181 -12.48 1.64 -3.99
C LEU A 181 -13.52 1.64 -5.11
N SER A 182 -14.16 2.79 -5.40
CA SER A 182 -15.26 2.88 -6.36
C SER A 182 -14.82 3.23 -7.78
N ASP A 183 -13.65 3.86 -7.95
CA ASP A 183 -13.10 4.30 -9.23
C ASP A 183 -12.09 3.30 -9.85
N ARG A 184 -11.45 3.69 -10.98
CA ARG A 184 -10.42 2.85 -11.65
C ARG A 184 -9.17 2.66 -10.78
N LYS A 185 -8.78 3.69 -10.01
CA LYS A 185 -7.68 3.61 -9.06
C LYS A 185 -7.99 2.59 -7.97
N GLY A 186 -9.20 2.66 -7.41
CA GLY A 186 -9.72 1.70 -6.43
C GLY A 186 -9.74 0.27 -6.95
N TYR A 187 -10.09 0.07 -8.23
CA TYR A 187 -10.00 -1.24 -8.86
C TYR A 187 -8.57 -1.79 -8.88
N GLN A 188 -7.58 -0.97 -9.25
CA GLN A 188 -6.17 -1.38 -9.21
C GLN A 188 -5.72 -1.70 -7.78
N ILE A 189 -6.10 -0.88 -6.79
CA ILE A 189 -5.79 -1.09 -5.37
C ILE A 189 -6.36 -2.43 -4.88
N MET A 190 -7.64 -2.74 -5.20
CA MET A 190 -8.26 -4.03 -4.86
C MET A 190 -7.49 -5.20 -5.46
N LEU A 191 -7.22 -5.14 -6.75
CA LEU A 191 -6.56 -6.21 -7.49
C LEU A 191 -5.16 -6.48 -6.93
N SER A 192 -4.34 -5.44 -6.81
CA SER A 192 -2.98 -5.53 -6.26
C SER A 192 -2.98 -6.03 -4.81
N GLY A 193 -3.92 -5.56 -3.98
CA GLY A 193 -4.10 -6.02 -2.61
C GLY A 193 -4.39 -7.53 -2.53
N LEU A 194 -5.31 -8.02 -3.35
CA LEU A 194 -5.67 -9.45 -3.39
C LEU A 194 -4.55 -10.33 -3.94
N VAL A 195 -3.83 -9.86 -4.97
CA VAL A 195 -2.63 -10.52 -5.48
C VAL A 195 -1.57 -10.65 -4.40
N ARG A 196 -1.29 -9.55 -3.66
CA ARG A 196 -0.37 -9.56 -2.53
C ARG A 196 -0.78 -10.56 -1.45
N ILE A 197 -2.04 -10.54 -1.03
CA ILE A 197 -2.56 -11.47 -0.02
C ILE A 197 -2.35 -12.92 -0.47
N ARG A 198 -2.66 -13.23 -1.73
CA ARG A 198 -2.44 -14.58 -2.27
C ARG A 198 -0.97 -15.00 -2.28
N LYS A 199 -0.07 -14.10 -2.66
CA LYS A 199 1.37 -14.37 -2.73
C LYS A 199 1.98 -14.51 -1.33
N GLN A 200 1.60 -13.65 -0.41
CA GLN A 200 2.20 -13.52 0.92
C GLN A 200 1.62 -14.49 1.95
N PHE A 201 0.30 -14.68 1.95
CA PHE A 201 -0.43 -15.40 2.98
C PHE A 201 -1.14 -16.68 2.49
N GLY A 202 -1.21 -16.90 1.18
CA GLY A 202 -1.76 -18.12 0.61
C GLY A 202 -3.23 -18.03 0.17
N ALA A 203 -3.75 -19.17 -0.34
CA ALA A 203 -5.07 -19.23 -0.95
C ALA A 203 -6.21 -19.02 0.06
N GLY A 204 -6.08 -19.54 1.27
CA GLY A 204 -7.12 -19.41 2.30
C GLY A 204 -7.39 -17.94 2.65
N TRP A 205 -6.34 -17.16 2.89
CA TRP A 205 -6.47 -15.72 3.14
C TRP A 205 -7.01 -14.96 1.94
N PHE A 206 -6.57 -15.31 0.74
CA PHE A 206 -7.12 -14.72 -0.49
C PHE A 206 -8.64 -14.94 -0.60
N LEU A 207 -9.10 -16.18 -0.44
CA LEU A 207 -10.53 -16.53 -0.51
C LEU A 207 -11.34 -15.84 0.59
N PHE A 208 -10.78 -15.75 1.80
CA PHE A 208 -11.40 -14.99 2.90
C PHE A 208 -11.59 -13.51 2.55
N HIS A 209 -10.56 -12.85 1.99
CA HIS A 209 -10.68 -11.46 1.57
C HIS A 209 -11.65 -11.29 0.41
N LEU A 210 -11.61 -12.17 -0.59
CA LEU A 210 -12.57 -12.14 -1.69
C LEU A 210 -14.01 -12.27 -1.19
N ALA A 211 -14.27 -13.19 -0.26
CA ALA A 211 -15.58 -13.33 0.37
C ALA A 211 -15.99 -12.06 1.13
N ALA A 212 -15.05 -11.42 1.86
CA ALA A 212 -15.32 -10.16 2.54
C ALA A 212 -15.66 -9.02 1.57
N TYR A 213 -14.99 -8.93 0.41
CA TYR A 213 -15.33 -7.97 -0.63
C TYR A 213 -16.73 -8.22 -1.20
N LEU A 214 -17.06 -9.47 -1.53
CA LEU A 214 -18.39 -9.85 -2.04
C LEU A 214 -19.50 -9.57 -0.99
N PHE A 215 -19.27 -9.92 0.28
CA PHE A 215 -20.20 -9.64 1.38
C PHE A 215 -20.41 -8.13 1.58
N THR A 216 -19.39 -7.33 1.30
CA THR A 216 -19.47 -5.87 1.45
C THR A 216 -20.48 -5.24 0.47
N ILE A 217 -20.74 -5.84 -0.69
CA ILE A 217 -21.70 -5.29 -1.67
C ILE A 217 -23.10 -5.13 -1.03
N PRO A 218 -23.76 -6.20 -0.55
CA PRO A 218 -25.07 -6.05 0.09
C PRO A 218 -25.00 -5.29 1.42
N ALA A 219 -23.95 -5.46 2.21
CA ALA A 219 -23.78 -4.73 3.47
C ALA A 219 -23.68 -3.20 3.26
N TYR A 220 -23.00 -2.76 2.23
CA TYR A 220 -22.90 -1.34 1.88
C TYR A 220 -24.24 -0.80 1.39
N LEU A 221 -24.97 -1.56 0.56
CA LEU A 221 -26.32 -1.20 0.11
C LEU A 221 -27.28 -1.00 1.31
N ILE A 222 -27.31 -1.97 2.21
CA ILE A 222 -28.15 -1.89 3.44
C ILE A 222 -27.76 -0.65 4.26
N ALA A 223 -26.47 -0.38 4.41
CA ALA A 223 -26.00 0.79 5.14
C ALA A 223 -26.44 2.12 4.48
N ILE A 224 -26.46 2.21 3.14
CA ILE A 224 -26.99 3.37 2.41
C ILE A 224 -28.49 3.53 2.67
N ILE A 225 -29.25 2.47 2.52
CA ILE A 225 -30.70 2.48 2.74
C ILE A 225 -31.03 2.96 4.16
N ILE A 226 -30.37 2.39 5.18
CA ILE A 226 -30.58 2.79 6.58
C ILE A 226 -30.26 4.29 6.77
N ARG A 227 -29.13 4.77 6.26
CA ARG A 227 -28.75 6.19 6.39
C ARG A 227 -29.72 7.12 5.67
N THR A 228 -30.15 6.76 4.48
CA THR A 228 -31.03 7.60 3.66
C THR A 228 -32.44 7.65 4.22
N LEU A 229 -33.01 6.49 4.57
CA LEU A 229 -34.44 6.40 4.95
C LEU A 229 -34.68 6.65 6.44
N PHE A 230 -33.80 6.16 7.31
CA PHE A 230 -34.06 6.19 8.76
C PHE A 230 -33.25 7.26 9.50
N LEU A 231 -32.01 7.53 9.06
CA LEU A 231 -31.12 8.49 9.75
C LEU A 231 -31.04 9.84 9.05
N GLN A 232 -31.55 9.95 7.83
CA GLN A 232 -31.49 11.17 7.00
C GLN A 232 -30.07 11.76 6.88
N THR A 233 -29.06 10.91 6.99
CA THR A 233 -27.64 11.27 6.94
C THR A 233 -26.94 10.77 5.67
N GLY A 234 -27.73 10.47 4.62
CA GLY A 234 -27.20 10.01 3.32
C GLY A 234 -26.26 11.04 2.70
N ARG A 235 -25.10 10.59 2.23
CA ARG A 235 -24.12 11.44 1.55
C ARG A 235 -24.42 11.48 0.05
N LYS A 236 -24.34 12.67 -0.55
CA LYS A 236 -24.45 12.83 -2.01
C LYS A 236 -23.39 11.94 -2.71
N GLY A 237 -23.81 11.16 -3.69
CA GLY A 237 -22.92 10.27 -4.48
C GLY A 237 -22.72 8.86 -3.91
N GLU A 238 -23.24 8.52 -2.72
CA GLU A 238 -23.07 7.17 -2.13
C GLU A 238 -23.58 6.03 -3.02
N TRP A 239 -24.62 6.25 -3.80
CA TRP A 239 -25.15 5.27 -4.74
C TRP A 239 -24.18 4.99 -5.89
N ALA A 240 -23.53 6.02 -6.41
CA ALA A 240 -22.50 5.90 -7.44
C ALA A 240 -21.26 5.19 -6.87
N ASP A 241 -20.84 5.55 -5.65
CA ASP A 241 -19.72 4.91 -4.95
C ASP A 241 -20.02 3.40 -4.72
N TRP A 242 -21.24 3.06 -4.30
CA TRP A 242 -21.66 1.67 -4.15
C TRP A 242 -21.65 0.90 -5.48
N TRP A 243 -22.18 1.50 -6.53
CA TRP A 243 -22.20 0.88 -7.86
C TRP A 243 -20.79 0.65 -8.38
N GLY A 244 -19.92 1.68 -8.33
CA GLY A 244 -18.53 1.57 -8.75
C GLY A 244 -17.76 0.50 -7.97
N PHE A 245 -17.91 0.48 -6.64
CA PHE A 245 -17.34 -0.57 -5.78
C PHE A 245 -17.81 -1.96 -6.21
N SER A 246 -19.11 -2.14 -6.41
CA SER A 246 -19.71 -3.44 -6.78
C SER A 246 -19.20 -3.94 -8.12
N VAL A 247 -19.14 -3.07 -9.12
CA VAL A 247 -18.57 -3.37 -10.44
C VAL A 247 -17.10 -3.76 -10.33
N ASN A 248 -16.31 -3.05 -9.55
CA ASN A 248 -14.90 -3.34 -9.34
C ASN A 248 -14.69 -4.72 -8.69
N VAL A 249 -15.47 -5.06 -7.65
CA VAL A 249 -15.42 -6.39 -7.01
C VAL A 249 -15.75 -7.50 -8.01
N ILE A 250 -16.80 -7.33 -8.82
CA ILE A 250 -17.17 -8.32 -9.85
C ILE A 250 -16.06 -8.49 -10.89
N ARG A 251 -15.45 -7.39 -11.34
CA ARG A 251 -14.33 -7.42 -12.29
C ARG A 251 -13.11 -8.14 -11.73
N VAL A 252 -12.80 -7.95 -10.44
CA VAL A 252 -11.71 -8.68 -9.77
C VAL A 252 -11.96 -10.17 -9.76
N CYS A 253 -13.22 -10.64 -9.67
CA CYS A 253 -13.55 -12.07 -9.76
C CYS A 253 -13.06 -12.71 -11.07
N GLY A 254 -12.97 -11.96 -12.17
CA GLY A 254 -12.41 -12.43 -13.44
C GLY A 254 -10.93 -12.82 -13.35
N PHE A 255 -10.17 -12.27 -12.40
CA PHE A 255 -8.77 -12.60 -12.18
C PHE A 255 -8.55 -13.77 -11.21
N VAL A 256 -9.59 -14.30 -10.57
CA VAL A 256 -9.47 -15.36 -9.55
C VAL A 256 -8.69 -16.58 -10.05
N PRO A 257 -8.93 -17.12 -11.26
CA PRO A 257 -8.14 -18.26 -11.76
C PRO A 257 -6.65 -17.94 -11.90
N ALA A 258 -6.32 -16.75 -12.44
CA ALA A 258 -4.94 -16.31 -12.60
C ALA A 258 -4.24 -16.14 -11.22
N ILE A 259 -4.90 -15.46 -10.27
CA ILE A 259 -4.39 -15.23 -8.92
C ILE A 259 -4.18 -16.56 -8.18
N LEU A 260 -5.12 -17.51 -8.28
CA LEU A 260 -5.00 -18.82 -7.62
C LEU A 260 -3.89 -19.67 -8.21
N SER A 261 -3.72 -19.65 -9.55
CA SER A 261 -2.70 -20.45 -10.23
C SER A 261 -1.26 -20.02 -9.94
N ARG A 262 -1.04 -18.79 -9.45
CA ARG A 262 0.29 -18.17 -9.27
C ARG A 262 1.15 -18.13 -10.54
N LYS A 263 0.57 -18.28 -11.70
CA LYS A 263 1.30 -18.10 -12.96
C LYS A 263 1.66 -16.63 -13.12
N PRO A 264 2.82 -16.31 -13.67
CA PRO A 264 3.20 -14.92 -13.96
C PRO A 264 2.10 -14.22 -14.74
N HIS A 265 1.65 -13.07 -14.26
CA HIS A 265 0.60 -12.29 -14.88
C HIS A 265 0.75 -10.81 -14.52
N PHE A 266 0.75 -9.95 -15.51
CA PHE A 266 0.84 -8.51 -15.26
C PHE A 266 -0.55 -7.93 -14.96
N TYR A 267 -0.83 -7.71 -13.67
CA TYR A 267 -2.12 -7.24 -13.18
C TYR A 267 -2.29 -5.74 -13.38
N LYS A 268 -2.58 -5.35 -14.62
CA LYS A 268 -2.83 -3.96 -15.03
C LYS A 268 -4.29 -3.78 -15.44
N VAL A 269 -4.97 -2.76 -14.89
CA VAL A 269 -6.38 -2.43 -15.16
C VAL A 269 -6.58 -1.14 -15.97
N LEU A 270 -5.49 -0.53 -16.45
CA LEU A 270 -5.48 0.64 -17.33
C LEU A 270 -5.63 0.25 -18.79
#